data_29e594ed2d1671d3ae662f5be8a5653e
#
_entry.id   29e594ed2d1671d3ae662f5be8a5653e
#
_cell.length_a   1.000
_cell.length_b   1.000
_cell.length_c   1.000
_cell.angle_alpha   90.00
_cell.angle_beta   90.00
_cell.angle_gamma   90.00
#
_symmetry.space_group_name_H-M   'P 1'
#
loop_
_entity.id
_entity.type
_entity.pdbx_description
1 polymer ?
#
loop_
_entity_poly.entity_id
_entity_poly.type
_entity_poly.pdbx_seq_one_letter_code
_entity_poly.pdbx_strand_id
1 'polypeptide(L)'
;MKTLSFLVKPVSAGCQLNCTYCFYKDIAENRSSANYGRMRNEVAVALLEKVFQAADADADITFAFQGGEPLLAGLPFYEQFADAVKQLRQPKQNVRYAIQTNGCLLNAAWCSFFHKHNVLVGVSLDGWRKQHDLYRKRKDAGTYADVMRAIQLLRRHHVDFNILSVLSRQLAREPKKLFAFYKEHGFPMYS
;
A
#
# COMPACT_ATOMS: atom_id res chain seq x y z
N MET A 1 -15.03 -17.95 11.64
CA MET A 1 -14.20 -16.84 12.17
C MET A 1 -14.85 -15.52 11.76
N LYS A 2 -15.20 -14.66 12.74
CA LYS A 2 -15.94 -13.41 12.50
C LYS A 2 -15.10 -12.24 11.96
N THR A 3 -13.81 -12.22 12.28
CA THR A 3 -12.90 -11.18 11.79
C THR A 3 -11.62 -11.81 11.29
N LEU A 4 -11.25 -11.49 10.07
CA LEU A 4 -10.07 -12.00 9.39
C LEU A 4 -9.29 -10.84 8.75
N SER A 5 -7.99 -10.82 8.92
CA SER A 5 -7.12 -9.84 8.27
C SER A 5 -5.93 -10.54 7.63
N PHE A 6 -5.69 -10.24 6.36
CA PHE A 6 -4.64 -10.85 5.56
C PHE A 6 -3.70 -9.78 5.02
N LEU A 7 -2.41 -9.95 5.26
CA LEU A 7 -1.36 -9.15 4.62
C LEU A 7 -0.88 -9.89 3.38
N VAL A 8 -1.23 -9.38 2.21
CA VAL A 8 -0.89 -9.96 0.91
C VAL A 8 0.30 -9.24 0.31
N LYS A 9 1.32 -9.98 -0.12
CA LYS A 9 2.54 -9.44 -0.76
C LYS A 9 2.58 -9.86 -2.24
N PRO A 10 1.90 -9.13 -3.14
CA PRO A 10 1.70 -9.58 -4.52
C PRO A 10 2.97 -9.58 -5.37
N VAL A 11 4.02 -8.90 -4.93
CA VAL A 11 5.31 -8.81 -5.63
C VAL A 11 6.51 -9.17 -4.75
N SER A 12 6.26 -9.86 -3.64
CA SER A 12 7.32 -10.23 -2.68
C SER A 12 8.09 -8.99 -2.18
N ALA A 13 9.42 -8.93 -2.39
CA ALA A 13 10.27 -7.79 -2.06
C ALA A 13 10.49 -6.82 -3.24
N GLY A 14 9.85 -7.06 -4.40
CA GLY A 14 10.01 -6.23 -5.59
C GLY A 14 9.60 -4.77 -5.36
N CYS A 15 10.52 -3.83 -5.58
CA CYS A 15 10.29 -2.39 -5.46
C CYS A 15 11.18 -1.63 -6.44
N GLN A 16 10.66 -0.54 -7.00
CA GLN A 16 11.43 0.35 -7.87
C GLN A 16 12.24 1.40 -7.10
N LEU A 17 12.04 1.50 -5.78
CA LEU A 17 12.81 2.37 -4.90
C LEU A 17 13.92 1.63 -4.18
N ASN A 18 14.94 2.38 -3.76
CA ASN A 18 16.04 1.91 -2.94
C ASN A 18 16.15 2.75 -1.66
N CYS A 19 15.12 2.65 -0.80
CA CYS A 19 15.08 3.38 0.46
C CYS A 19 16.15 2.84 1.41
N THR A 20 16.96 3.73 2.00
CA THR A 20 18.14 3.34 2.79
C THR A 20 17.80 2.63 4.11
N TYR A 21 16.58 2.77 4.61
CA TYR A 21 16.10 2.14 5.84
C TYR A 21 15.11 0.98 5.56
N CYS A 22 15.02 0.50 4.32
CA CYS A 22 13.99 -0.48 3.94
C CYS A 22 14.27 -1.85 4.57
N PHE A 23 13.50 -2.22 5.60
CA PHE A 23 13.63 -3.52 6.24
C PHE A 23 13.22 -4.69 5.34
N TYR A 24 12.37 -4.47 4.33
CA TYR A 24 12.04 -5.51 3.36
C TYR A 24 13.24 -5.89 2.49
N LYS A 25 14.13 -4.93 2.20
CA LYS A 25 15.35 -5.19 1.45
C LYS A 25 16.31 -6.04 2.28
N ASP A 26 16.55 -5.64 3.52
CA ASP A 26 17.40 -6.38 4.46
C ASP A 26 16.90 -7.83 4.65
N ILE A 27 15.60 -8.00 4.92
CA ILE A 27 14.99 -9.34 5.02
C ILE A 27 15.14 -10.13 3.72
N ALA A 28 15.00 -9.51 2.56
CA ALA A 28 15.10 -10.19 1.27
C ALA A 28 16.53 -10.65 0.99
N GLU A 29 17.52 -9.82 1.29
CA GLU A 29 18.95 -10.14 1.12
C GLU A 29 19.40 -11.29 2.03
N ASN A 30 18.75 -11.48 3.18
CA ASN A 30 19.05 -12.55 4.15
C ASN A 30 18.24 -13.85 3.95
N ARG A 31 17.48 -13.98 2.85
CA ARG A 31 16.71 -15.20 2.51
C ARG A 31 17.42 -16.02 1.45
N SER A 32 17.06 -17.31 1.39
CA SER A 32 17.50 -18.21 0.31
C SER A 32 17.04 -17.75 -1.08
N SER A 33 15.92 -17.03 -1.16
CA SER A 33 15.44 -16.33 -2.36
C SER A 33 15.07 -14.91 -1.99
N ALA A 34 15.77 -13.94 -2.56
CA ALA A 34 15.53 -12.51 -2.30
C ALA A 34 14.17 -12.05 -2.82
N ASN A 35 13.69 -12.63 -3.92
CA ASN A 35 12.42 -12.25 -4.54
C ASN A 35 11.75 -13.48 -5.18
N TYR A 36 10.51 -13.75 -4.79
CA TYR A 36 9.68 -14.82 -5.35
C TYR A 36 8.87 -14.39 -6.59
N GLY A 37 9.10 -13.18 -7.10
CA GLY A 37 8.39 -12.64 -8.25
C GLY A 37 6.98 -12.13 -7.93
N ARG A 38 6.14 -12.10 -8.95
CA ARG A 38 4.74 -11.69 -8.83
C ARG A 38 3.86 -12.88 -8.46
N MET A 39 2.89 -12.64 -7.57
CA MET A 39 1.85 -13.60 -7.26
C MET A 39 1.04 -13.90 -8.51
N ARG A 40 0.90 -15.17 -8.86
CA ARG A 40 0.04 -15.61 -9.96
C ARG A 40 -1.42 -15.53 -9.55
N ASN A 41 -2.31 -15.29 -10.50
CA ASN A 41 -3.74 -15.16 -10.24
C ASN A 41 -4.34 -16.43 -9.62
N GLU A 42 -3.88 -17.62 -10.04
CA GLU A 42 -4.33 -18.89 -9.48
C GLU A 42 -4.01 -19.01 -8.00
N VAL A 43 -2.86 -18.46 -7.56
CA VAL A 43 -2.47 -18.42 -6.14
C VAL A 43 -3.37 -17.48 -5.36
N ALA A 44 -3.71 -16.32 -5.95
CA ALA A 44 -4.63 -15.36 -5.33
C ALA A 44 -6.04 -15.96 -5.20
N VAL A 45 -6.55 -16.64 -6.22
CA VAL A 45 -7.85 -17.31 -6.20
C VAL A 45 -7.86 -18.43 -5.14
N ALA A 46 -6.85 -19.28 -5.11
CA ALA A 46 -6.76 -20.36 -4.12
C ALA A 46 -6.67 -19.82 -2.67
N LEU A 47 -6.02 -18.66 -2.46
CA LEU A 47 -6.06 -17.96 -1.18
C LEU A 47 -7.48 -17.54 -0.82
N LEU A 48 -8.19 -16.89 -1.76
CA LEU A 48 -9.55 -16.41 -1.54
C LEU A 48 -10.53 -17.54 -1.24
N GLU A 49 -10.46 -18.65 -1.97
CA GLU A 49 -11.29 -19.85 -1.73
C GLU A 49 -11.13 -20.34 -0.29
N LYS A 50 -9.89 -20.46 0.20
CA LYS A 50 -9.61 -20.88 1.58
C LYS A 50 -10.12 -19.87 2.60
N VAL A 51 -9.96 -18.56 2.33
CA VAL A 51 -10.44 -17.51 3.21
C VAL A 51 -11.95 -17.55 3.34
N PHE A 52 -12.68 -17.60 2.22
CA PHE A 52 -14.15 -17.59 2.24
C PHE A 52 -14.75 -18.90 2.75
N GLN A 53 -14.04 -20.02 2.58
CA GLN A 53 -14.43 -21.31 3.18
C GLN A 53 -14.29 -21.30 4.73
N ALA A 54 -13.27 -20.61 5.26
CA ALA A 54 -13.00 -20.54 6.69
C ALA A 54 -13.78 -19.43 7.42
N ALA A 55 -14.29 -18.44 6.68
CA ALA A 55 -14.98 -17.29 7.23
C ALA A 55 -16.45 -17.61 7.58
N ASP A 56 -16.95 -17.04 8.68
CA ASP A 56 -18.37 -17.11 8.99
C ASP A 56 -19.22 -16.33 7.98
N ALA A 57 -20.50 -16.63 7.89
CA ALA A 57 -21.40 -16.06 6.87
C ALA A 57 -21.57 -14.53 6.99
N ASP A 58 -21.26 -13.95 8.15
CA ASP A 58 -21.33 -12.53 8.48
C ASP A 58 -19.96 -11.91 8.83
N ALA A 59 -18.86 -12.53 8.38
CA ALA A 59 -17.51 -12.13 8.73
C ALA A 59 -17.10 -10.76 8.15
N ASP A 60 -16.28 -10.01 8.91
CA ASP A 60 -15.49 -8.87 8.46
C ASP A 60 -14.12 -9.36 7.98
N ILE A 61 -13.81 -9.13 6.71
CA ILE A 61 -12.57 -9.61 6.07
C ILE A 61 -11.80 -8.42 5.52
N THR A 62 -10.52 -8.29 5.88
CA THR A 62 -9.65 -7.24 5.37
C THR A 62 -8.48 -7.82 4.58
N PHE A 63 -8.30 -7.38 3.35
CA PHE A 63 -7.11 -7.64 2.55
C PHE A 63 -6.24 -6.39 2.50
N ALA A 64 -5.07 -6.45 3.13
CA ALA A 64 -4.07 -5.38 3.12
C ALA A 64 -2.91 -5.77 2.20
N PHE A 65 -2.67 -4.99 1.14
CA PHE A 65 -1.59 -5.21 0.19
C PHE A 65 -0.36 -4.41 0.59
N GLN A 66 0.75 -5.11 0.78
CA GLN A 66 2.02 -4.52 1.22
C GLN A 66 3.20 -5.34 0.65
N GLY A 67 4.41 -5.04 1.06
CA GLY A 67 5.63 -5.77 0.66
C GLY A 67 6.68 -4.82 0.11
N GLY A 68 7.23 -5.08 -1.06
CA GLY A 68 8.05 -4.13 -1.80
C GLY A 68 7.20 -2.93 -2.25
N GLU A 69 6.89 -2.82 -3.54
CA GLU A 69 5.85 -1.89 -4.02
C GLU A 69 4.70 -2.69 -4.62
N PRO A 70 3.56 -2.80 -3.94
CA PRO A 70 2.47 -3.66 -4.37
C PRO A 70 1.87 -3.27 -5.74
N LEU A 71 1.92 -1.99 -6.13
CA LEU A 71 1.43 -1.54 -7.44
C LEU A 71 2.22 -2.12 -8.62
N LEU A 72 3.42 -2.67 -8.40
CA LEU A 72 4.17 -3.40 -9.43
C LEU A 72 3.49 -4.70 -9.89
N ALA A 73 2.51 -5.22 -9.15
CA ALA A 73 1.68 -6.32 -9.60
C ALA A 73 0.86 -5.94 -10.87
N GLY A 74 0.59 -4.65 -11.04
CA GLY A 74 -0.21 -4.12 -12.13
C GLY A 74 -1.71 -4.11 -11.81
N LEU A 75 -2.43 -3.15 -12.39
CA LEU A 75 -3.87 -2.98 -12.17
C LEU A 75 -4.70 -4.24 -12.49
N PRO A 76 -4.42 -4.99 -13.57
CA PRO A 76 -5.18 -6.20 -13.89
C PRO A 76 -5.17 -7.28 -12.80
N PHE A 77 -4.09 -7.38 -12.01
CA PHE A 77 -4.05 -8.29 -10.85
C PHE A 77 -5.12 -7.92 -9.82
N TYR A 78 -5.26 -6.64 -9.51
CA TYR A 78 -6.23 -6.16 -8.52
C TYR A 78 -7.67 -6.22 -9.01
N GLU A 79 -7.90 -5.97 -10.30
CA GLU A 79 -9.22 -6.14 -10.94
C GLU A 79 -9.66 -7.59 -10.83
N GLN A 80 -8.81 -8.55 -11.22
CA GLN A 80 -9.11 -9.97 -11.11
C GLN A 80 -9.29 -10.44 -9.66
N PHE A 81 -8.48 -9.89 -8.72
CA PHE A 81 -8.63 -10.18 -7.29
C PHE A 81 -10.01 -9.72 -6.78
N ALA A 82 -10.41 -8.48 -7.11
CA ALA A 82 -11.70 -7.93 -6.71
C ALA A 82 -12.88 -8.68 -7.33
N ASP A 83 -12.77 -9.10 -8.59
CA ASP A 83 -13.79 -9.91 -9.26
C ASP A 83 -13.92 -11.29 -8.63
N ALA A 84 -12.81 -11.94 -8.30
CA ALA A 84 -12.82 -13.23 -7.57
C ALA A 84 -13.45 -13.08 -6.18
N VAL A 85 -13.14 -12.01 -5.44
CA VAL A 85 -13.80 -11.71 -4.16
C VAL A 85 -15.30 -11.58 -4.33
N LYS A 86 -15.76 -10.84 -5.37
CA LYS A 86 -17.19 -10.66 -5.66
C LYS A 86 -17.91 -11.97 -5.94
N GLN A 87 -17.24 -12.93 -6.59
CA GLN A 87 -17.78 -14.24 -6.90
C GLN A 87 -17.83 -15.18 -5.69
N LEU A 88 -16.82 -15.13 -4.83
CA LEU A 88 -16.63 -16.09 -3.74
C LEU A 88 -17.28 -15.67 -2.42
N ARG A 89 -17.43 -14.37 -2.16
CA ARG A 89 -17.98 -13.87 -0.90
C ARG A 89 -19.45 -14.18 -0.75
N GLN A 90 -19.87 -14.46 0.49
CA GLN A 90 -21.28 -14.57 0.85
C GLN A 90 -21.93 -13.18 1.01
N PRO A 91 -23.25 -13.06 0.83
CA PRO A 91 -23.94 -11.74 0.81
C PRO A 91 -23.76 -10.87 2.06
N LYS A 92 -23.60 -11.48 3.24
CA LYS A 92 -23.44 -10.77 4.51
C LYS A 92 -22.00 -10.54 4.92
N GLN A 93 -21.02 -11.09 4.19
CA GLN A 93 -19.61 -10.85 4.45
C GLN A 93 -19.20 -9.45 4.01
N ASN A 94 -18.57 -8.72 4.90
CA ASN A 94 -18.03 -7.40 4.62
C ASN A 94 -16.54 -7.51 4.27
N VAL A 95 -16.17 -7.08 3.06
CA VAL A 95 -14.79 -7.12 2.59
C VAL A 95 -14.24 -5.71 2.46
N ARG A 96 -13.09 -5.47 3.07
CA ARG A 96 -12.36 -4.19 3.03
C ARG A 96 -10.99 -4.39 2.39
N TYR A 97 -10.53 -3.35 1.71
CA TYR A 97 -9.22 -3.33 1.07
C TYR A 97 -8.36 -2.20 1.61
N ALA A 98 -7.09 -2.48 1.82
CA ALA A 98 -6.08 -1.48 2.11
C ALA A 98 -4.83 -1.73 1.27
N ILE A 99 -4.10 -0.70 0.91
CA ILE A 99 -2.83 -0.82 0.18
C ILE A 99 -1.82 0.18 0.71
N GLN A 100 -0.58 -0.30 0.97
CA GLN A 100 0.53 0.55 1.37
C GLN A 100 1.47 0.75 0.19
N THR A 101 1.58 1.98 -0.30
CA THR A 101 2.37 2.30 -1.49
C THR A 101 3.34 3.46 -1.28
N ASN A 102 4.45 3.45 -2.03
CA ASN A 102 5.33 4.60 -2.14
C ASN A 102 4.78 5.72 -3.05
N GLY A 103 3.64 5.52 -3.68
CA GLY A 103 2.92 6.51 -4.48
C GLY A 103 3.50 6.79 -5.89
N CYS A 104 4.71 6.36 -6.20
CA CYS A 104 5.38 6.74 -7.46
C CYS A 104 4.71 6.19 -8.72
N LEU A 105 3.93 5.12 -8.62
CA LEU A 105 3.23 4.47 -9.74
C LEU A 105 1.77 4.90 -9.86
N LEU A 106 1.27 5.73 -8.95
CA LEU A 106 -0.12 6.17 -8.97
C LEU A 106 -0.43 7.05 -10.20
N ASN A 107 -1.54 6.73 -10.83
CA ASN A 107 -2.13 7.47 -11.92
C ASN A 107 -3.67 7.47 -11.79
N ALA A 108 -4.37 8.11 -12.74
CA ALA A 108 -5.83 8.21 -12.71
C ALA A 108 -6.53 6.84 -12.72
N ALA A 109 -6.02 5.86 -13.46
CA ALA A 109 -6.61 4.52 -13.52
C ALA A 109 -6.57 3.81 -12.15
N TRP A 110 -5.45 3.91 -11.43
CA TRP A 110 -5.33 3.42 -10.06
C TRP A 110 -6.32 4.13 -9.13
N CYS A 111 -6.41 5.45 -9.21
CA CYS A 111 -7.33 6.21 -8.35
C CYS A 111 -8.79 5.84 -8.63
N SER A 112 -9.17 5.64 -9.88
CA SER A 112 -10.52 5.18 -10.26
C SER A 112 -10.82 3.79 -9.69
N PHE A 113 -9.87 2.88 -9.75
CA PHE A 113 -9.99 1.56 -9.14
C PHE A 113 -10.15 1.65 -7.61
N PHE A 114 -9.32 2.44 -6.93
CA PHE A 114 -9.37 2.60 -5.49
C PHE A 114 -10.69 3.21 -5.03
N HIS A 115 -11.17 4.24 -5.71
CA HIS A 115 -12.47 4.85 -5.43
C HIS A 115 -13.61 3.83 -5.62
N LYS A 116 -13.64 3.13 -6.75
CA LYS A 116 -14.67 2.12 -7.07
C LYS A 116 -14.75 1.02 -6.02
N HIS A 117 -13.63 0.60 -5.45
CA HIS A 117 -13.54 -0.52 -4.52
C HIS A 117 -13.37 -0.08 -3.05
N ASN A 118 -13.49 1.22 -2.75
CA ASN A 118 -13.31 1.81 -1.41
C ASN A 118 -12.00 1.37 -0.74
N VAL A 119 -10.89 1.40 -1.51
CA VAL A 119 -9.57 0.99 -1.02
C VAL A 119 -8.98 2.11 -0.15
N LEU A 120 -8.63 1.80 1.10
CA LEU A 120 -7.85 2.72 1.93
C LEU A 120 -6.38 2.70 1.48
N VAL A 121 -5.86 3.86 1.10
CA VAL A 121 -4.49 3.98 0.57
C VAL A 121 -3.55 4.57 1.62
N GLY A 122 -2.60 3.79 2.12
CA GLY A 122 -1.49 4.29 2.89
C GLY A 122 -0.39 4.83 1.96
N VAL A 123 -0.09 6.12 2.05
CA VAL A 123 0.96 6.75 1.23
C VAL A 123 2.20 7.00 2.07
N SER A 124 3.33 6.48 1.60
CA SER A 124 4.62 6.67 2.28
C SER A 124 5.17 8.08 2.05
N LEU A 125 5.19 8.93 3.08
CA LEU A 125 5.75 10.28 3.01
C LEU A 125 6.45 10.67 4.32
N ASP A 126 7.75 10.92 4.28
CA ASP A 126 8.57 11.23 5.46
C ASP A 126 8.76 12.74 5.61
N GLY A 127 7.68 13.46 5.88
CA GLY A 127 7.70 14.92 6.07
C GLY A 127 8.04 15.69 4.79
N TRP A 128 8.80 16.77 4.91
CA TRP A 128 9.13 17.69 3.82
C TRP A 128 10.19 17.14 2.86
N ARG A 129 10.32 17.75 1.67
CA ARG A 129 11.17 17.30 0.56
C ARG A 129 12.56 16.83 0.97
N LYS A 130 13.32 17.69 1.69
CA LYS A 130 14.70 17.38 2.07
C LYS A 130 14.79 16.11 2.92
N GLN A 131 13.83 15.90 3.81
CA GLN A 131 13.79 14.76 4.70
C GLN A 131 13.37 13.49 3.95
N HIS A 132 12.33 13.58 3.14
CA HIS A 132 11.85 12.47 2.33
C HIS A 132 12.90 11.99 1.32
N ASP A 133 13.47 12.90 0.54
CA ASP A 133 14.43 12.61 -0.52
C ASP A 133 15.79 12.14 0.00
N LEU A 134 16.08 12.33 1.30
CA LEU A 134 17.29 11.79 1.92
C LEU A 134 17.27 10.26 1.91
N TYR A 135 16.13 9.66 2.16
CA TYR A 135 15.98 8.21 2.36
C TYR A 135 15.26 7.49 1.23
N ARG A 136 14.24 8.13 0.61
CA ARG A 136 13.39 7.50 -0.41
C ARG A 136 13.84 7.90 -1.80
N LYS A 137 14.65 7.04 -2.42
CA LYS A 137 15.26 7.31 -3.72
C LYS A 137 14.87 6.26 -4.75
N ARG A 138 14.73 6.72 -6.00
CA ARG A 138 14.69 5.88 -7.19
C ARG A 138 16.00 6.10 -7.95
N LYS A 139 16.92 5.13 -7.89
CA LYS A 139 18.33 5.34 -8.19
C LYS A 139 18.88 6.47 -7.29
N ASP A 140 19.35 7.58 -7.87
CA ASP A 140 19.90 8.72 -7.13
C ASP A 140 18.90 9.88 -6.96
N ALA A 141 17.73 9.80 -7.60
CA ALA A 141 16.71 10.86 -7.57
C ALA A 141 15.75 10.68 -6.39
N GLY A 142 15.45 11.77 -5.68
CA GLY A 142 14.41 11.82 -4.67
C GLY A 142 13.00 11.64 -5.27
N THR A 143 12.05 11.20 -4.45
CA THR A 143 10.70 10.83 -4.92
C THR A 143 9.59 11.72 -4.36
N TYR A 144 9.92 12.75 -3.60
CA TYR A 144 8.94 13.67 -2.97
C TYR A 144 7.93 14.25 -3.97
N ALA A 145 8.41 14.72 -5.14
CA ALA A 145 7.54 15.31 -6.15
C ALA A 145 6.52 14.29 -6.71
N ASP A 146 6.95 13.04 -6.93
CA ASP A 146 6.08 11.96 -7.37
C ASP A 146 4.99 11.65 -6.34
N VAL A 147 5.36 11.60 -5.06
CA VAL A 147 4.43 11.33 -3.95
C VAL A 147 3.41 12.46 -3.80
N MET A 148 3.84 13.73 -3.84
CA MET A 148 2.92 14.86 -3.74
C MET A 148 1.94 14.91 -4.92
N ARG A 149 2.39 14.57 -6.14
CA ARG A 149 1.51 14.41 -7.30
C ARG A 149 0.49 13.27 -7.08
N ALA A 150 0.92 12.15 -6.53
CA ALA A 150 0.06 11.02 -6.19
C ALA A 150 -1.04 11.42 -5.18
N ILE A 151 -0.68 12.14 -4.13
CA ILE A 151 -1.63 12.66 -3.13
C ILE A 151 -2.65 13.59 -3.78
N GLN A 152 -2.23 14.46 -4.70
CA GLN A 152 -3.16 15.32 -5.43
C GLN A 152 -4.13 14.51 -6.29
N LEU A 153 -3.68 13.43 -6.93
CA LEU A 153 -4.54 12.52 -7.69
C LEU A 153 -5.56 11.82 -6.78
N LEU A 154 -5.13 11.28 -5.64
CA LEU A 154 -6.02 10.64 -4.68
C LEU A 154 -7.13 11.60 -4.23
N ARG A 155 -6.79 12.84 -3.90
CA ARG A 155 -7.76 13.88 -3.52
C ARG A 155 -8.76 14.17 -4.64
N ARG A 156 -8.28 14.38 -5.89
CA ARG A 156 -9.14 14.66 -7.04
C ARG A 156 -10.11 13.54 -7.35
N HIS A 157 -9.73 12.30 -7.07
CA HIS A 157 -10.55 11.12 -7.29
C HIS A 157 -11.34 10.68 -6.05
N HIS A 158 -11.34 11.49 -4.97
CA HIS A 158 -12.04 11.19 -3.71
C HIS A 158 -11.69 9.81 -3.15
N VAL A 159 -10.41 9.46 -3.19
CA VAL A 159 -9.89 8.21 -2.60
C VAL A 159 -9.47 8.49 -1.16
N ASP A 160 -9.91 7.65 -0.24
CA ASP A 160 -9.50 7.73 1.16
C ASP A 160 -8.03 7.32 1.31
N PHE A 161 -7.25 8.17 1.96
CA PHE A 161 -5.85 7.88 2.19
C PHE A 161 -5.37 8.40 3.56
N ASN A 162 -4.30 7.79 4.06
CA ASN A 162 -3.53 8.28 5.19
C ASN A 162 -2.04 8.38 4.80
N ILE A 163 -1.29 9.15 5.59
CA ILE A 163 0.16 9.27 5.44
C ILE A 163 0.83 8.36 6.46
N LEU A 164 1.78 7.55 5.96
CA LEU A 164 2.65 6.76 6.82
C LEU A 164 4.09 7.25 6.69
N SER A 165 4.69 7.60 7.83
CA SER A 165 6.06 8.11 7.91
C SER A 165 6.95 7.17 8.68
N VAL A 166 8.14 6.92 8.17
CA VAL A 166 9.19 6.28 8.97
C VAL A 166 9.85 7.34 9.85
N LEU A 167 9.70 7.20 11.15
CA LEU A 167 10.26 8.13 12.12
C LEU A 167 11.77 7.89 12.25
N SER A 168 12.52 8.44 11.29
CA SER A 168 13.98 8.42 11.33
C SER A 168 14.50 9.29 12.49
N ARG A 169 15.75 9.03 12.94
CA ARG A 169 16.40 9.82 13.99
C ARG A 169 16.38 11.34 13.70
N GLN A 170 16.51 11.73 12.45
CA GLN A 170 16.47 13.14 12.05
C GLN A 170 15.05 13.70 12.10
N LEU A 171 14.07 12.96 11.62
CA LEU A 171 12.65 13.36 11.65
C LEU A 171 12.15 13.47 13.10
N ALA A 172 12.54 12.55 13.98
CA ALA A 172 12.19 12.52 15.39
C ALA A 172 12.72 13.75 16.20
N ARG A 173 13.74 14.42 15.70
CA ARG A 173 14.27 15.66 16.33
C ARG A 173 13.47 16.92 16.01
N GLU A 174 12.54 16.82 15.06
CA GLU A 174 11.78 17.96 14.56
C GLU A 174 10.24 17.74 14.64
N PRO A 175 9.70 17.29 15.80
CA PRO A 175 8.30 16.86 15.88
C PRO A 175 7.33 18.01 15.61
N LYS A 176 7.64 19.22 16.10
CA LYS A 176 6.80 20.42 15.87
C LYS A 176 6.73 20.77 14.38
N LYS A 177 7.86 20.68 13.69
CA LYS A 177 7.94 20.96 12.25
C LYS A 177 7.20 19.90 11.44
N LEU A 178 7.31 18.63 11.84
CA LEU A 178 6.59 17.54 11.20
C LEU A 178 5.08 17.71 11.35
N PHE A 179 4.62 18.03 12.54
CA PHE A 179 3.21 18.29 12.80
C PHE A 179 2.69 19.50 11.99
N ALA A 180 3.46 20.62 11.99
CA ALA A 180 3.12 21.81 11.19
C ALA A 180 3.01 21.47 9.70
N PHE A 181 3.95 20.68 9.16
CA PHE A 181 3.94 20.23 7.79
C PHE A 181 2.66 19.44 7.44
N TYR A 182 2.25 18.50 8.30
CA TYR A 182 1.02 17.74 8.06
C TYR A 182 -0.24 18.60 8.13
N LYS A 183 -0.29 19.52 9.10
CA LYS A 183 -1.40 20.46 9.25
C LYS A 183 -1.52 21.40 8.04
N GLU A 184 -0.39 21.98 7.59
CA GLU A 184 -0.33 22.87 6.43
C GLU A 184 -0.82 22.19 5.15
N HIS A 185 -0.45 20.93 4.97
CA HIS A 185 -0.88 20.14 3.81
C HIS A 185 -2.28 19.54 3.96
N GLY A 186 -2.96 19.73 5.10
CA GLY A 186 -4.31 19.22 5.33
C GLY A 186 -4.40 17.70 5.19
N PHE A 187 -3.41 16.94 5.71
CA PHE A 187 -3.49 15.50 5.70
C PHE A 187 -4.52 15.02 6.73
N PRO A 188 -5.49 14.16 6.33
CA PRO A 188 -6.59 13.78 7.21
C PRO A 188 -6.14 12.88 8.37
N MET A 189 -5.17 12.00 8.10
CA MET A 189 -4.58 11.08 9.09
C MET A 189 -3.10 10.85 8.75
N TYR A 190 -2.29 10.66 9.78
CA TYR A 190 -0.85 10.34 9.67
C TYR A 190 -0.38 9.51 10.87
N SER A 191 0.58 8.62 10.62
CA SER A 191 1.22 7.75 11.62
C SER A 191 2.70 7.51 11.30
#